data_50690dff29c2b309681b8080afcb1fd2
#
_entry.id   50690dff29c2b309681b8080afcb1fd2
#
_cell.length_a   1.000
_cell.length_b   1.000
_cell.length_c   1.000
_cell.angle_alpha   90.00
_cell.angle_beta   90.00
_cell.angle_gamma   90.00
#
_symmetry.space_group_name_H-M   'P 1'
#
loop_
_entity.id
_entity.type
_entity.pdbx_description
1 polymer ?
#
loop_
_entity_poly.entity_id
_entity_poly.type
_entity_poly.pdbx_seq_one_letter_code
_entity_poly.pdbx_strand_id
1 'polypeptide(L)'
;MNPPRSSRRWPIVPTIFVALACLIMVALGVWQLGRAQERDAQAATFRANHRNAAMVAYPELPPVPDNLLYRRSSVTCLEVTGWQPSGGTAADGSRGFRFIAQCRTGAEGPGVLVDMGVSSDAQFRPEWTGGPVAGRITLMPDEHGWFVRLFRNVPPPRPLLVAEQAAPGLIRSAPPDPTTRENSSWAYAGQWFFFALAAASIYVLALRRRWQSAEVAAPPPQG
;
A
#
# COMPACT_ATOMS: atom_id res chain seq x y z
N MET A 1 34.61 -59.30 7.43
CA MET A 1 33.37 -58.80 6.82
C MET A 1 33.04 -57.42 7.45
N ASN A 2 33.17 -56.36 6.63
CA ASN A 2 32.78 -55.01 7.15
C ASN A 2 31.27 -54.93 7.26
N PRO A 3 30.72 -54.47 8.41
CA PRO A 3 29.27 -54.28 8.53
C PRO A 3 28.82 -53.17 7.55
N PRO A 4 27.64 -53.34 6.98
CA PRO A 4 27.12 -52.35 6.05
C PRO A 4 26.93 -51.02 6.79
N ARG A 5 27.63 -49.97 6.39
CA ARG A 5 27.41 -48.59 6.83
C ARG A 5 25.95 -48.22 6.57
N SER A 6 25.15 -48.09 7.63
CA SER A 6 23.79 -47.57 7.50
C SER A 6 23.83 -46.24 6.75
N SER A 7 23.44 -46.26 5.52
CA SER A 7 23.44 -45.07 4.68
C SER A 7 22.43 -44.08 5.29
N ARG A 8 22.89 -42.93 5.81
CA ARG A 8 22.05 -41.79 6.20
C ARG A 8 21.23 -41.35 4.97
N ARG A 9 20.07 -41.95 4.78
CA ARG A 9 19.16 -41.55 3.69
C ARG A 9 18.48 -40.25 4.05
N TRP A 10 18.78 -39.20 3.30
CA TRP A 10 18.09 -37.92 3.43
C TRP A 10 16.61 -38.08 2.98
N PRO A 11 15.64 -37.57 3.77
CA PRO A 11 14.25 -37.54 3.34
C PRO A 11 14.06 -36.42 2.32
N ILE A 12 14.34 -36.71 1.04
CA ILE A 12 14.38 -35.70 -0.05
C ILE A 12 13.06 -34.93 -0.14
N VAL A 13 11.92 -35.64 -0.14
CA VAL A 13 10.60 -35.01 -0.31
C VAL A 13 10.26 -34.01 0.82
N PRO A 14 10.35 -34.38 2.11
CA PRO A 14 10.16 -33.41 3.20
C PRO A 14 11.16 -32.25 3.16
N THR A 15 12.42 -32.52 2.78
CA THR A 15 13.45 -31.46 2.66
C THR A 15 13.07 -30.43 1.63
N ILE A 16 12.65 -30.85 0.42
CA ILE A 16 12.22 -29.95 -0.64
C ILE A 16 11.00 -29.13 -0.18
N PHE A 17 10.04 -29.78 0.47
CA PHE A 17 8.82 -29.10 0.94
C PHE A 17 9.14 -28.02 1.97
N VAL A 18 9.97 -28.31 2.98
CA VAL A 18 10.36 -27.35 4.01
C VAL A 18 11.22 -26.23 3.41
N ALA A 19 12.16 -26.57 2.52
CA ALA A 19 12.98 -25.57 1.84
C ALA A 19 12.13 -24.60 1.02
N LEU A 20 11.15 -25.10 0.28
CA LEU A 20 10.22 -24.28 -0.50
C LEU A 20 9.37 -23.38 0.41
N ALA A 21 8.84 -23.93 1.51
CA ALA A 21 8.08 -23.16 2.49
C ALA A 21 8.92 -22.03 3.10
N CYS A 22 10.16 -22.31 3.48
CA CYS A 22 11.08 -21.30 4.00
C CYS A 22 11.39 -20.21 2.95
N LEU A 23 11.62 -20.59 1.71
CA LEU A 23 11.85 -19.64 0.60
C LEU A 23 10.66 -18.71 0.39
N ILE A 24 9.43 -19.25 0.41
CA ILE A 24 8.21 -18.45 0.30
C ILE A 24 8.09 -17.47 1.46
N MET A 25 8.32 -17.92 2.70
CA MET A 25 8.27 -17.06 3.88
C MET A 25 9.32 -15.94 3.82
N VAL A 26 10.55 -16.25 3.40
CA VAL A 26 11.60 -15.25 3.21
C VAL A 26 11.20 -14.24 2.13
N ALA A 27 10.67 -14.70 0.98
CA ALA A 27 10.22 -13.83 -0.09
C ALA A 27 9.10 -12.88 0.37
N LEU A 28 8.14 -13.38 1.16
CA LEU A 28 7.08 -12.57 1.76
C LEU A 28 7.66 -11.55 2.78
N GLY A 29 8.65 -11.93 3.57
CA GLY A 29 9.36 -11.03 4.47
C GLY A 29 10.05 -9.88 3.72
N VAL A 30 10.79 -10.19 2.66
CA VAL A 30 11.45 -9.20 1.81
C VAL A 30 10.44 -8.27 1.13
N TRP A 31 9.33 -8.82 0.62
CA TRP A 31 8.26 -8.01 0.04
C TRP A 31 7.65 -7.05 1.07
N GLN A 32 7.42 -7.50 2.30
CA GLN A 32 6.92 -6.63 3.38
C GLN A 32 7.92 -5.52 3.75
N LEU A 33 9.24 -5.79 3.71
CA LEU A 33 10.26 -4.75 3.90
C LEU A 33 10.16 -3.66 2.83
N GLY A 34 10.01 -4.03 1.56
CA GLY A 34 9.81 -3.07 0.47
C GLY A 34 8.58 -2.19 0.71
N ARG A 35 7.45 -2.80 1.11
CA ARG A 35 6.22 -2.06 1.44
C ARG A 35 6.39 -1.14 2.65
N ALA A 36 7.16 -1.54 3.65
CA ALA A 36 7.45 -0.71 4.81
C ALA A 36 8.26 0.53 4.40
N GLN A 37 9.29 0.35 3.59
CA GLN A 37 10.13 1.45 3.09
C GLN A 37 9.34 2.43 2.22
N GLU A 38 8.47 1.95 1.33
CA GLU A 38 7.59 2.80 0.53
C GLU A 38 6.70 3.69 1.40
N ARG A 39 6.09 3.12 2.45
CA ARG A 39 5.24 3.87 3.39
C ARG A 39 6.05 4.90 4.19
N ASP A 40 7.25 4.56 4.63
CA ASP A 40 8.11 5.48 5.36
C ASP A 40 8.59 6.63 4.47
N ALA A 41 8.87 6.37 3.18
CA ALA A 41 9.20 7.40 2.20
C ALA A 41 8.02 8.33 1.95
N GLN A 42 6.79 7.81 1.80
CA GLN A 42 5.58 8.62 1.68
C GLN A 42 5.34 9.48 2.91
N ALA A 43 5.53 8.92 4.12
CA ALA A 43 5.41 9.66 5.36
C ALA A 43 6.49 10.77 5.49
N ALA A 44 7.70 10.52 5.02
CA ALA A 44 8.77 11.52 5.01
C ALA A 44 8.44 12.67 4.04
N THR A 45 7.99 12.36 2.83
CA THR A 45 7.52 13.35 1.83
C THR A 45 6.38 14.19 2.40
N PHE A 46 5.39 13.55 3.05
CA PHE A 46 4.30 14.25 3.71
C PHE A 46 4.81 15.24 4.76
N ARG A 47 5.67 14.78 5.69
CA ARG A 47 6.19 15.66 6.76
C ARG A 47 6.97 16.85 6.21
N ALA A 48 7.77 16.66 5.17
CA ALA A 48 8.53 17.71 4.52
C ALA A 48 7.61 18.74 3.84
N ASN A 49 6.63 18.28 3.10
CA ASN A 49 5.77 19.11 2.26
C ASN A 49 4.62 19.75 3.07
N HIS A 50 4.06 19.04 4.05
CA HIS A 50 2.93 19.53 4.86
C HIS A 50 3.30 20.79 5.68
N ARG A 51 4.53 20.86 6.17
CA ARG A 51 5.04 21.99 6.96
C ARG A 51 5.26 23.25 6.10
N ASN A 52 5.38 23.10 4.80
CA ASN A 52 5.61 24.23 3.92
C ASN A 52 4.27 24.93 3.60
N ALA A 53 4.09 26.12 4.16
CA ALA A 53 2.87 26.92 4.02
C ALA A 53 2.71 27.57 2.64
N ALA A 54 3.80 27.73 1.87
CA ALA A 54 3.76 28.37 0.56
C ALA A 54 2.88 27.58 -0.42
N MET A 55 2.00 28.27 -1.12
CA MET A 55 1.19 27.69 -2.21
C MET A 55 2.07 27.40 -3.41
N VAL A 56 1.75 26.32 -4.10
CA VAL A 56 2.40 25.91 -5.36
C VAL A 56 1.38 25.84 -6.48
N ALA A 57 1.85 25.93 -7.73
CA ALA A 57 1.00 25.70 -8.88
C ALA A 57 0.46 24.25 -8.86
N TYR A 58 -0.82 24.09 -9.21
CA TYR A 58 -1.42 22.77 -9.33
C TYR A 58 -0.86 22.04 -10.55
N PRO A 59 -0.39 20.78 -10.39
CA PRO A 59 0.06 19.99 -11.55
C PRO A 59 -1.17 19.47 -12.31
N GLU A 60 -1.31 19.83 -13.58
CA GLU A 60 -2.47 19.43 -14.37
C GLU A 60 -2.37 17.99 -14.89
N LEU A 61 -1.15 17.51 -15.08
CA LEU A 61 -0.86 16.21 -15.70
C LEU A 61 -0.04 15.30 -14.78
N PRO A 62 -0.29 13.99 -14.82
CA PRO A 62 0.59 13.01 -14.21
C PRO A 62 1.90 12.81 -15.02
N PRO A 63 2.99 12.32 -14.39
CA PRO A 63 3.11 12.03 -12.96
C PRO A 63 3.29 13.30 -12.13
N VAL A 64 2.71 13.31 -10.93
CA VAL A 64 2.88 14.42 -9.98
C VAL A 64 4.24 14.27 -9.28
N PRO A 65 5.12 15.29 -9.33
CA PRO A 65 6.38 15.26 -8.60
C PRO A 65 6.18 15.18 -7.08
N ASP A 66 7.00 14.39 -6.39
CA ASP A 66 6.89 14.16 -4.94
C ASP A 66 6.97 15.46 -4.11
N ASN A 67 7.72 16.45 -4.57
CA ASN A 67 7.84 17.74 -3.91
C ASN A 67 6.57 18.61 -3.98
N LEU A 68 5.58 18.23 -4.80
CA LEU A 68 4.28 18.89 -4.90
C LEU A 68 3.20 18.17 -4.11
N LEU A 69 3.37 16.87 -3.83
CA LEU A 69 2.39 16.11 -3.05
C LEU A 69 2.20 16.73 -1.66
N TYR A 70 0.94 16.78 -1.20
CA TYR A 70 0.53 17.31 0.11
C TYR A 70 0.79 18.82 0.32
N ARG A 71 1.28 19.53 -0.72
CA ARG A 71 1.45 20.99 -0.71
C ARG A 71 0.10 21.67 -0.87
N ARG A 72 0.01 22.89 -0.34
CA ARG A 72 -1.15 23.75 -0.60
C ARG A 72 -1.11 24.26 -2.03
N SER A 73 -2.28 24.28 -2.66
CA SER A 73 -2.46 24.82 -4.01
C SER A 73 -3.85 25.41 -4.14
N SER A 74 -4.09 26.13 -5.21
CA SER A 74 -5.40 26.66 -5.57
C SER A 74 -5.65 26.51 -7.06
N VAL A 75 -6.92 26.29 -7.40
CA VAL A 75 -7.40 26.25 -8.77
C VAL A 75 -8.68 27.07 -8.89
N THR A 76 -8.98 27.60 -10.05
CA THR A 76 -10.28 28.21 -10.33
C THR A 76 -11.06 27.26 -11.25
N CYS A 77 -12.13 26.68 -10.72
CA CYS A 77 -13.08 25.90 -11.48
C CYS A 77 -14.03 26.84 -12.20
N LEU A 78 -13.90 26.95 -13.53
CA LEU A 78 -14.80 27.80 -14.32
C LEU A 78 -16.18 27.17 -14.47
N GLU A 79 -16.22 25.86 -14.56
CA GLU A 79 -17.43 25.06 -14.69
C GLU A 79 -17.20 23.64 -14.21
N VAL A 80 -18.18 23.07 -13.50
CA VAL A 80 -18.20 21.67 -13.15
C VAL A 80 -18.84 20.87 -14.29
N THR A 81 -18.04 20.08 -14.99
CA THR A 81 -18.50 19.25 -16.12
C THR A 81 -19.06 17.91 -15.70
N GLY A 82 -18.80 17.49 -14.46
CA GLY A 82 -19.29 16.25 -13.91
C GLY A 82 -18.89 16.00 -12.46
N TRP A 83 -19.53 15.03 -11.85
CA TRP A 83 -19.25 14.58 -10.50
C TRP A 83 -18.92 13.08 -10.49
N GLN A 84 -17.86 12.71 -9.76
CA GLN A 84 -17.47 11.31 -9.59
C GLN A 84 -17.53 10.98 -8.11
N PRO A 85 -18.51 10.16 -7.66
CA PRO A 85 -18.52 9.66 -6.31
C PRO A 85 -17.45 8.56 -6.13
N SER A 86 -16.76 8.57 -5.01
CA SER A 86 -15.75 7.55 -4.63
C SER A 86 -15.79 7.35 -3.12
N GLY A 87 -15.43 6.16 -2.64
CA GLY A 87 -15.35 5.91 -1.20
C GLY A 87 -14.40 6.88 -0.51
N GLY A 88 -14.79 7.42 0.64
CA GLY A 88 -13.99 8.40 1.37
C GLY A 88 -14.31 8.49 2.85
N THR A 89 -13.48 9.27 3.55
CA THR A 89 -13.67 9.60 4.97
C THR A 89 -13.75 11.11 5.11
N ALA A 90 -14.69 11.57 5.89
CA ALA A 90 -14.84 12.98 6.23
C ALA A 90 -13.86 13.39 7.35
N ALA A 91 -13.68 14.69 7.54
CA ALA A 91 -12.77 15.25 8.55
C ALA A 91 -13.17 14.91 10.00
N ASP A 92 -14.42 14.58 10.24
CA ASP A 92 -14.95 14.10 11.52
C ASP A 92 -14.76 12.60 11.75
N GLY A 93 -14.16 11.88 10.76
CA GLY A 93 -13.93 10.45 10.80
C GLY A 93 -15.08 9.59 10.25
N SER A 94 -16.23 10.20 9.92
CA SER A 94 -17.34 9.48 9.32
C SER A 94 -16.98 8.95 7.93
N ARG A 95 -17.49 7.76 7.57
CA ARG A 95 -17.30 7.15 6.26
C ARG A 95 -18.45 7.47 5.35
N GLY A 96 -18.16 7.68 4.07
CA GLY A 96 -19.19 7.97 3.08
C GLY A 96 -18.60 8.00 1.67
N PHE A 97 -19.24 8.76 0.83
CA PHE A 97 -18.85 8.97 -0.55
C PHE A 97 -18.29 10.39 -0.70
N ARG A 98 -17.02 10.49 -1.10
CA ARG A 98 -16.46 11.78 -1.52
C ARG A 98 -16.96 12.12 -2.90
N PHE A 99 -17.27 13.37 -3.11
CA PHE A 99 -17.72 13.89 -4.39
C PHE A 99 -16.61 14.68 -5.05
N ILE A 100 -16.07 14.12 -6.12
CA ILE A 100 -14.96 14.69 -6.88
C ILE A 100 -15.55 15.43 -8.07
N ALA A 101 -15.39 16.76 -8.07
CA ALA A 101 -15.76 17.62 -9.18
C ALA A 101 -14.74 17.49 -10.31
N GLN A 102 -15.23 17.29 -11.52
CA GLN A 102 -14.45 17.43 -12.74
C GLN A 102 -14.57 18.89 -13.21
N CYS A 103 -13.51 19.65 -13.04
CA CYS A 103 -13.50 21.09 -13.27
C CYS A 103 -12.84 21.44 -14.59
N ARG A 104 -13.51 22.26 -15.40
CA ARG A 104 -12.89 22.96 -16.51
C ARG A 104 -12.20 24.22 -15.98
N THR A 105 -10.92 24.41 -16.31
CA THR A 105 -10.11 25.55 -15.86
C THR A 105 -9.75 26.51 -16.99
N GLY A 106 -10.01 26.14 -18.24
CA GLY A 106 -9.73 26.91 -19.44
C GLY A 106 -10.57 26.46 -20.64
N ALA A 107 -10.30 27.04 -21.79
CA ALA A 107 -10.98 26.66 -23.04
C ALA A 107 -10.56 25.26 -23.51
N GLU A 108 -9.31 24.91 -23.27
CA GLU A 108 -8.70 23.63 -23.62
C GLU A 108 -7.93 23.08 -22.41
N GLY A 109 -7.68 21.77 -22.37
CA GLY A 109 -6.87 21.13 -21.34
C GLY A 109 -7.57 19.97 -20.66
N PRO A 110 -6.85 19.18 -19.86
CA PRO A 110 -7.36 17.95 -19.23
C PRO A 110 -8.34 18.21 -18.09
N GLY A 111 -8.54 19.47 -17.70
CA GLY A 111 -9.29 19.86 -16.52
C GLY A 111 -8.61 19.40 -15.22
N VAL A 112 -9.18 19.78 -14.10
CA VAL A 112 -8.69 19.41 -12.77
C VAL A 112 -9.74 18.62 -12.01
N LEU A 113 -9.27 17.75 -11.11
CA LEU A 113 -10.10 16.99 -10.20
C LEU A 113 -10.04 17.63 -8.82
N VAL A 114 -11.22 17.93 -8.26
CA VAL A 114 -11.34 18.57 -6.94
C VAL A 114 -12.27 17.75 -6.04
N ASP A 115 -11.74 17.25 -4.94
CA ASP A 115 -12.54 16.60 -3.89
C ASP A 115 -13.22 17.68 -3.05
N MET A 116 -14.52 17.83 -3.23
CA MET A 116 -15.33 18.89 -2.63
C MET A 116 -16.00 18.46 -1.32
N GLY A 117 -15.79 17.26 -0.85
CA GLY A 117 -16.31 16.77 0.43
C GLY A 117 -17.01 15.43 0.35
N VAL A 118 -17.57 14.99 1.48
CA VAL A 118 -18.14 13.68 1.71
C VAL A 118 -19.59 13.80 2.10
N SER A 119 -20.45 12.89 1.57
CA SER A 119 -21.80 12.65 2.04
C SER A 119 -21.98 11.17 2.41
N SER A 120 -22.84 10.87 3.36
CA SER A 120 -23.27 9.50 3.65
C SER A 120 -24.18 8.93 2.54
N ASP A 121 -24.80 9.80 1.74
CA ASP A 121 -25.66 9.44 0.63
C ASP A 121 -24.87 9.42 -0.68
N ALA A 122 -24.74 8.24 -1.30
CA ALA A 122 -24.12 8.06 -2.61
C ALA A 122 -24.86 8.73 -3.76
N GLN A 123 -26.17 9.02 -3.57
CA GLN A 123 -27.02 9.66 -4.57
C GLN A 123 -27.13 11.18 -4.38
N PHE A 124 -26.42 11.74 -3.38
CA PHE A 124 -26.35 13.18 -3.16
C PHE A 124 -25.93 13.90 -4.45
N ARG A 125 -26.54 15.03 -4.73
CA ARG A 125 -26.22 15.86 -5.90
C ARG A 125 -25.72 17.22 -5.43
N PRO A 126 -24.39 17.45 -5.47
CA PRO A 126 -23.85 18.74 -5.10
C PRO A 126 -24.32 19.85 -6.06
N GLU A 127 -24.73 20.97 -5.50
CA GLU A 127 -25.22 22.14 -6.27
C GLU A 127 -24.08 23.11 -6.63
N TRP A 128 -22.87 22.85 -6.18
CA TRP A 128 -21.71 23.71 -6.48
C TRP A 128 -21.36 23.64 -7.99
N THR A 129 -21.32 24.80 -8.62
CA THR A 129 -21.13 24.93 -10.09
C THR A 129 -19.75 25.42 -10.50
N GLY A 130 -18.91 25.81 -9.53
CA GLY A 130 -17.55 26.30 -9.78
C GLY A 130 -17.14 27.43 -8.85
N GLY A 131 -15.96 27.97 -9.09
CA GLY A 131 -15.35 29.03 -8.30
C GLY A 131 -13.90 28.76 -7.92
N PRO A 132 -13.25 29.65 -7.16
CA PRO A 132 -11.91 29.44 -6.64
C PRO A 132 -11.93 28.39 -5.53
N VAL A 133 -10.99 27.45 -5.58
CA VAL A 133 -10.83 26.40 -4.55
C VAL A 133 -9.37 26.36 -4.13
N ALA A 134 -9.13 26.48 -2.83
CA ALA A 134 -7.85 26.18 -2.20
C ALA A 134 -7.89 24.80 -1.54
N GLY A 135 -6.78 24.09 -1.58
CA GLY A 135 -6.73 22.73 -1.07
C GLY A 135 -5.31 22.18 -0.99
N ARG A 136 -5.24 20.84 -0.81
CA ARG A 136 -3.98 20.10 -0.82
C ARG A 136 -3.93 19.12 -1.96
N ILE A 137 -2.77 19.10 -2.61
CA ILE A 137 -2.51 18.18 -3.74
C ILE A 137 -2.36 16.76 -3.20
N THR A 138 -3.05 15.82 -3.80
CA THR A 138 -2.89 14.38 -3.62
C THR A 138 -3.06 13.67 -4.96
N LEU A 139 -3.12 12.36 -4.93
CA LEU A 139 -3.40 11.54 -6.12
C LEU A 139 -4.78 10.90 -5.99
N MET A 140 -5.44 10.70 -7.13
CA MET A 140 -6.62 9.86 -7.21
C MET A 140 -6.29 8.47 -6.64
N PRO A 141 -7.18 7.87 -5.85
CA PRO A 141 -7.01 6.49 -5.42
C PRO A 141 -6.81 5.56 -6.62
N ASP A 142 -5.82 4.71 -6.52
CA ASP A 142 -5.61 3.69 -7.53
C ASP A 142 -6.60 2.53 -7.30
N GLU A 143 -7.52 2.36 -8.22
CA GLU A 143 -8.50 1.28 -8.20
C GLU A 143 -7.93 -0.04 -8.77
N HIS A 144 -6.73 0.00 -9.37
CA HIS A 144 -6.11 -1.16 -9.97
C HIS A 144 -5.26 -1.92 -8.94
N GLY A 145 -5.59 -3.19 -8.74
CA GLY A 145 -4.77 -4.07 -7.91
C GLY A 145 -3.35 -4.26 -8.50
N TRP A 146 -2.38 -4.55 -7.64
CA TRP A 146 -0.98 -4.81 -8.02
C TRP A 146 -0.84 -5.84 -9.15
N PHE A 147 -1.74 -6.83 -9.20
CA PHE A 147 -1.77 -7.88 -10.22
C PHE A 147 -2.09 -7.32 -11.61
N VAL A 148 -3.02 -6.35 -11.70
CA VAL A 148 -3.36 -5.69 -12.97
C VAL A 148 -2.17 -4.89 -13.50
N ARG A 149 -1.42 -4.22 -12.61
CA ARG A 149 -0.22 -3.47 -12.97
C ARG A 149 0.92 -4.35 -13.49
N LEU A 150 0.98 -5.62 -13.08
CA LEU A 150 2.00 -6.56 -13.55
C LEU A 150 1.79 -6.96 -15.03
N PHE A 151 0.53 -6.98 -15.48
CA PHE A 151 0.16 -7.45 -16.82
C PHE A 151 -0.38 -6.37 -17.74
N ARG A 152 -0.69 -5.18 -17.21
CA ARG A 152 -1.20 -4.05 -17.98
C ARG A 152 -0.40 -2.79 -17.70
N ASN A 153 -0.16 -2.02 -18.76
CA ASN A 153 0.40 -0.68 -18.64
C ASN A 153 -0.70 0.27 -18.11
N VAL A 154 -0.77 0.42 -16.78
CA VAL A 154 -1.73 1.32 -16.13
C VAL A 154 -1.11 2.72 -16.07
N PRO A 155 -1.80 3.76 -16.56
CA PRO A 155 -1.29 5.13 -16.51
C PRO A 155 -1.12 5.57 -15.05
N PRO A 156 -0.20 6.50 -14.78
CA PRO A 156 -0.01 7.04 -13.44
C PRO A 156 -1.29 7.75 -12.95
N PRO A 157 -1.56 7.72 -11.62
CA PRO A 157 -2.75 8.30 -11.06
C PRO A 157 -2.78 9.83 -11.29
N ARG A 158 -3.96 10.35 -11.62
CA ARG A 158 -4.17 11.78 -11.85
C ARG A 158 -4.05 12.57 -10.54
N PRO A 159 -3.56 13.83 -10.61
CA PRO A 159 -3.60 14.72 -9.46
C PRO A 159 -5.03 15.01 -9.01
N LEU A 160 -5.22 15.15 -7.71
CA LEU A 160 -6.49 15.48 -7.05
C LEU A 160 -6.23 16.61 -6.04
N LEU A 161 -7.02 17.67 -6.09
CA LEU A 161 -7.02 18.72 -5.07
C LEU A 161 -8.09 18.39 -4.02
N VAL A 162 -7.69 18.16 -2.78
CA VAL A 162 -8.63 18.01 -1.65
C VAL A 162 -8.93 19.39 -1.08
N ALA A 163 -10.16 19.85 -1.25
CA ALA A 163 -10.58 21.19 -0.87
C ALA A 163 -10.50 21.41 0.65
N GLU A 164 -10.03 22.59 1.06
CA GLU A 164 -10.04 23.02 2.47
C GLU A 164 -11.45 23.37 2.95
N GLN A 165 -12.36 23.70 2.04
CA GLN A 165 -13.77 23.95 2.32
C GLN A 165 -14.64 23.03 1.48
N ALA A 166 -15.65 22.43 2.11
CA ALA A 166 -16.59 21.56 1.40
C ALA A 166 -17.61 22.38 0.59
N ALA A 167 -18.12 21.76 -0.48
CA ALA A 167 -19.27 22.31 -1.19
C ALA A 167 -20.53 22.26 -0.29
N PRO A 168 -21.55 23.12 -0.57
CA PRO A 168 -22.79 23.12 0.18
C PRO A 168 -23.41 21.71 0.29
N GLY A 169 -23.81 21.35 1.50
CA GLY A 169 -24.41 20.04 1.79
C GLY A 169 -23.42 18.88 1.95
N LEU A 170 -22.14 19.11 1.77
CA LEU A 170 -21.08 18.11 2.01
C LEU A 170 -20.32 18.41 3.29
N ILE A 171 -19.81 17.36 3.92
CA ILE A 171 -18.83 17.46 5.03
C ILE A 171 -17.45 17.47 4.41
N ARG A 172 -16.54 18.31 4.93
CA ARG A 172 -15.16 18.39 4.44
C ARG A 172 -14.50 17.01 4.45
N SER A 173 -13.82 16.65 3.37
CA SER A 173 -13.01 15.42 3.30
C SER A 173 -11.88 15.45 4.32
N ALA A 174 -11.51 14.29 4.85
CA ALA A 174 -10.31 14.16 5.66
C ALA A 174 -9.09 14.65 4.85
N PRO A 175 -8.21 15.45 5.45
CA PRO A 175 -7.01 15.89 4.76
C PRO A 175 -6.16 14.67 4.36
N PRO A 176 -5.51 14.71 3.18
CA PRO A 176 -4.66 13.60 2.76
C PRO A 176 -3.46 13.49 3.69
N ASP A 177 -3.44 12.46 4.51
CA ASP A 177 -2.37 12.17 5.46
C ASP A 177 -2.01 10.68 5.42
N PRO A 178 -0.87 10.31 4.83
CA PRO A 178 -0.42 8.92 4.76
C PRO A 178 0.06 8.39 6.12
N THR A 179 0.23 9.25 7.13
CA THR A 179 0.73 8.86 8.45
C THR A 179 -0.36 8.37 9.40
N THR A 180 -1.63 8.54 9.05
CA THR A 180 -2.78 8.14 9.88
C THR A 180 -2.89 6.62 10.04
N ARG A 181 -2.28 5.83 9.16
CA ARG A 181 -2.22 4.38 9.26
C ARG A 181 -0.85 3.95 9.76
N GLU A 182 -0.84 3.23 10.87
CA GLU A 182 0.38 2.63 11.39
C GLU A 182 1.05 1.72 10.36
N ASN A 183 2.36 1.84 10.23
CA ASN A 183 3.13 1.01 9.29
C ASN A 183 3.38 -0.39 9.89
N SER A 184 2.36 -1.24 9.88
CA SER A 184 2.44 -2.62 10.37
C SER A 184 3.33 -3.53 9.52
N SER A 185 3.78 -3.09 8.33
CA SER A 185 4.57 -3.94 7.43
C SER A 185 5.91 -4.36 8.02
N TRP A 186 6.52 -3.55 8.90
CA TRP A 186 7.73 -3.92 9.63
C TRP A 186 7.50 -5.12 10.56
N ALA A 187 6.39 -5.12 11.30
CA ALA A 187 6.02 -6.23 12.18
C ALA A 187 5.75 -7.51 11.39
N TYR A 188 5.03 -7.40 10.27
CA TYR A 188 4.78 -8.54 9.39
C TYR A 188 6.05 -9.09 8.75
N ALA A 189 7.01 -8.25 8.35
CA ALA A 189 8.29 -8.71 7.84
C ALA A 189 9.04 -9.53 8.90
N GLY A 190 9.13 -9.03 10.14
CA GLY A 190 9.71 -9.74 11.26
C GLY A 190 9.05 -11.09 11.52
N GLN A 191 7.71 -11.13 11.47
CA GLN A 191 6.93 -12.36 11.64
C GLN A 191 7.25 -13.43 10.58
N TRP A 192 7.37 -13.04 9.30
CA TRP A 192 7.71 -13.97 8.24
C TRP A 192 9.12 -14.55 8.39
N PHE A 193 10.11 -13.72 8.73
CA PHE A 193 11.47 -14.22 8.98
C PHE A 193 11.52 -15.12 10.21
N PHE A 194 10.79 -14.79 11.27
CA PHE A 194 10.67 -15.65 12.46
C PHE A 194 10.09 -17.02 12.10
N PHE A 195 9.03 -17.08 11.31
CA PHE A 195 8.43 -18.35 10.90
C PHE A 195 9.38 -19.18 10.03
N ALA A 196 10.10 -18.55 9.11
CA ALA A 196 11.11 -19.23 8.30
C ALA A 196 12.20 -19.86 9.17
N LEU A 197 12.71 -19.09 10.14
CA LEU A 197 13.73 -19.56 11.09
C LEU A 197 13.22 -20.69 11.96
N ALA A 198 12.00 -20.57 12.51
CA ALA A 198 11.38 -21.59 13.33
C ALA A 198 11.17 -22.90 12.56
N ALA A 199 10.63 -22.82 11.33
CA ALA A 199 10.42 -23.98 10.48
C ALA A 199 11.75 -24.70 10.14
N ALA A 200 12.78 -23.94 9.77
CA ALA A 200 14.11 -24.48 9.50
C ALA A 200 14.71 -25.14 10.76
N SER A 201 14.60 -24.48 11.92
CA SER A 201 15.14 -25.00 13.18
C SER A 201 14.45 -26.30 13.61
N ILE A 202 13.11 -26.34 13.54
CA ILE A 202 12.33 -27.55 13.87
C ILE A 202 12.72 -28.69 12.93
N TYR A 203 12.86 -28.41 11.65
CA TYR A 203 13.23 -29.41 10.66
C TYR A 203 14.64 -29.97 10.92
N VAL A 204 15.61 -29.12 11.19
CA VAL A 204 17.00 -29.55 11.53
C VAL A 204 17.01 -30.41 12.79
N LEU A 205 16.27 -30.01 13.83
CA LEU A 205 16.16 -30.79 15.06
C LEU A 205 15.48 -32.16 14.82
N ALA A 206 14.44 -32.21 14.01
CA ALA A 206 13.77 -33.47 13.64
C ALA A 206 14.73 -34.41 12.86
N LEU A 207 15.52 -33.87 11.93
CA LEU A 207 16.55 -34.64 11.23
C LEU A 207 17.62 -35.19 12.19
N ARG A 208 18.13 -34.37 13.10
CA ARG A 208 19.12 -34.80 14.10
C ARG A 208 18.57 -35.93 14.96
N ARG A 209 17.36 -35.82 15.49
CA ARG A 209 16.70 -36.87 16.30
C ARG A 209 16.54 -38.14 15.48
N ARG A 210 16.09 -38.10 14.25
CA ARG A 210 15.94 -39.26 13.37
C ARG A 210 17.25 -40.02 13.17
N TRP A 211 18.36 -39.29 12.98
CA TRP A 211 19.66 -39.90 12.81
C TRP A 211 20.21 -40.53 14.06
N GLN A 212 20.01 -39.92 15.24
CA GLN A 212 20.38 -40.47 16.53
C GLN A 212 19.61 -41.77 16.82
N SER A 213 18.32 -41.78 16.57
CA SER A 213 17.49 -43.01 16.76
C SER A 213 17.93 -44.15 15.86
N ALA A 214 18.39 -43.85 14.62
CA ALA A 214 18.90 -44.87 13.70
C ALA A 214 20.26 -45.45 14.14
N GLU A 215 21.10 -44.67 14.84
CA GLU A 215 22.38 -45.14 15.39
C GLU A 215 22.15 -46.08 16.63
N VAL A 216 21.17 -45.76 17.49
CA VAL A 216 20.85 -46.58 18.68
C VAL A 216 20.18 -47.90 18.29
N ALA A 217 19.43 -47.94 17.18
CA ALA A 217 18.75 -49.17 16.71
C ALA A 217 19.66 -50.10 15.90
N ALA A 218 20.92 -49.77 15.65
CA ALA A 218 21.86 -50.66 14.98
C ALA A 218 22.28 -51.81 15.92
N PRO A 219 22.14 -53.11 15.54
CA PRO A 219 22.53 -54.22 16.35
C PRO A 219 24.04 -54.17 16.66
N PRO A 220 24.46 -54.62 17.89
CA PRO A 220 25.87 -54.67 18.23
C PRO A 220 26.63 -55.57 17.24
N PRO A 221 27.90 -55.28 16.96
CA PRO A 221 28.72 -56.13 16.09
C PRO A 221 28.78 -57.55 16.70
N GLN A 222 28.30 -58.53 15.91
CA GLN A 222 28.47 -59.95 16.33
C GLN A 222 29.94 -60.24 16.19
N GLY A 223 30.59 -60.46 17.32
CA GLY A 223 32.00 -60.89 17.44
C GLY A 223 32.19 -62.33 16.99
#